data_193725b08a7843b2aefc99ac21ffc93c
#
_entry.id   193725b08a7843b2aefc99ac21ffc93c
#
_cell.length_a   1.000
_cell.length_b   1.000
_cell.length_c   1.000
_cell.angle_alpha   90.00
_cell.angle_beta   90.00
_cell.angle_gamma   90.00
#
_symmetry.space_group_name_H-M   'P 1'
#
loop_
_entity.id
_entity.type
_entity.pdbx_description
1 polymer ?
#
loop_
_entity_poly.entity_id
_entity_poly.type
_entity_poly.pdbx_seq_one_letter_code
_entity_poly.pdbx_strand_id
1 'polypeptide(L)'
;MKIIIAILIFGVLILFHELGHFLLAKKNGIIVDEFSLGMGPRLCSFVKGGTRYSLKLLPFGGSCMMRGEDMDDEEKGSFNSASVWGRISVVAAGPIFNLIMAFFFALIVIGVIGYDPAAVIGFQEDSPAAAAGLQEGDVITRINGARIDIGRDLYNYETFEKIKNEPVSIEYKRDGKVHSLTYEPAHETKYMLGFHYLADDQPAQVTAIDLELPFHRAGILAGDIITEVNGTSVSTGEELAAYFAEHPLEGESVSLVYERDGKEKSVEVTPVEHTNVELGFYYNTGRVKTDLPGVVKYSLIEMKYWVKTTIQSL
;
A
#
# COMPACT_ATOMS: atom_id res chain seq x y z
N MET A 1 14.86 -12.38 -15.50
CA MET A 1 14.47 -11.09 -16.08
C MET A 1 13.88 -10.12 -15.06
N LYS A 2 12.91 -10.52 -14.23
CA LYS A 2 12.29 -9.63 -13.19
C LYS A 2 13.30 -9.01 -12.21
N ILE A 3 14.27 -9.78 -11.72
CA ILE A 3 15.31 -9.32 -10.77
C ILE A 3 16.21 -8.25 -11.41
N ILE A 4 16.61 -8.43 -12.66
CA ILE A 4 17.45 -7.46 -13.39
C ILE A 4 16.72 -6.14 -13.55
N ILE A 5 15.43 -6.19 -13.93
CA ILE A 5 14.58 -4.98 -14.05
C ILE A 5 14.45 -4.28 -12.69
N ALA A 6 14.22 -5.03 -11.61
CA ALA A 6 14.14 -4.46 -10.27
C ALA A 6 15.45 -3.76 -9.85
N ILE A 7 16.62 -4.37 -10.11
CA ILE A 7 17.93 -3.77 -9.84
C ILE A 7 18.13 -2.48 -10.66
N LEU A 8 17.75 -2.48 -11.94
CA LEU A 8 17.84 -1.29 -12.78
C LEU A 8 16.95 -0.16 -12.27
N ILE A 9 15.69 -0.44 -11.94
CA ILE A 9 14.76 0.56 -11.39
C ILE A 9 15.31 1.12 -10.08
N PHE A 10 15.78 0.26 -9.18
CA PHE A 10 16.37 0.66 -7.91
C PHE A 10 17.63 1.51 -8.10
N GLY A 11 18.50 1.14 -9.05
CA GLY A 11 19.68 1.94 -9.42
C GLY A 11 19.32 3.33 -9.93
N VAL A 12 18.29 3.44 -10.76
CA VAL A 12 17.79 4.74 -11.27
C VAL A 12 17.21 5.57 -10.11
N LEU A 13 16.43 4.97 -9.20
CA LEU A 13 15.90 5.66 -8.02
C LEU A 13 17.01 6.28 -7.15
N ILE A 14 18.05 5.50 -6.87
CA ILE A 14 19.17 5.99 -6.09
C ILE A 14 19.95 7.06 -6.83
N LEU A 15 20.20 6.88 -8.13
CA LEU A 15 20.89 7.90 -8.93
C LEU A 15 20.18 9.26 -8.86
N PHE A 16 18.85 9.29 -8.99
CA PHE A 16 18.09 10.54 -8.89
C PHE A 16 18.08 11.11 -7.47
N HIS A 17 18.05 10.26 -6.47
CA HIS A 17 18.19 10.67 -5.07
C HIS A 17 19.52 11.38 -4.82
N GLU A 18 20.63 10.73 -5.18
CA GLU A 18 21.99 11.29 -5.07
C GLU A 18 22.17 12.54 -5.92
N LEU A 19 21.56 12.58 -7.12
CA LEU A 19 21.57 13.75 -7.98
C LEU A 19 20.92 14.97 -7.32
N GLY A 20 19.84 14.74 -6.53
CA GLY A 20 19.22 15.79 -5.73
C GLY A 20 20.20 16.41 -4.76
N HIS A 21 20.86 15.59 -3.93
CA HIS A 21 21.90 16.03 -3.00
C HIS A 21 23.03 16.77 -3.73
N PHE A 22 23.54 16.20 -4.83
CA PHE A 22 24.59 16.80 -5.62
C PHE A 22 24.27 18.20 -6.12
N LEU A 23 23.09 18.38 -6.74
CA LEU A 23 22.69 19.67 -7.34
C LEU A 23 22.50 20.75 -6.26
N LEU A 24 21.87 20.39 -5.14
CA LEU A 24 21.65 21.34 -4.05
C LEU A 24 22.93 21.63 -3.27
N ALA A 25 23.84 20.66 -3.10
CA ALA A 25 25.17 20.88 -2.51
C ALA A 25 25.96 21.91 -3.36
N LYS A 26 26.05 21.68 -4.67
CA LYS A 26 26.71 22.63 -5.59
C LYS A 26 26.08 24.01 -5.57
N LYS A 27 24.73 24.09 -5.55
CA LYS A 27 24.00 25.38 -5.48
C LYS A 27 24.31 26.15 -4.19
N ASN A 28 24.52 25.47 -3.07
CA ASN A 28 24.84 26.05 -1.78
C ASN A 28 26.36 26.27 -1.55
N GLY A 29 27.18 26.02 -2.58
CA GLY A 29 28.63 26.21 -2.50
C GLY A 29 29.38 25.11 -1.74
N ILE A 30 28.72 23.99 -1.45
CA ILE A 30 29.32 22.84 -0.81
C ILE A 30 30.16 22.06 -1.83
N ILE A 31 31.37 21.70 -1.45
CA ILE A 31 32.28 20.94 -2.29
C ILE A 31 31.84 19.47 -2.27
N VAL A 32 31.58 18.93 -3.45
CA VAL A 32 31.32 17.48 -3.61
C VAL A 32 32.60 16.84 -4.14
N ASP A 33 33.23 16.04 -3.31
CA ASP A 33 34.49 15.37 -3.63
C ASP A 33 34.27 14.20 -4.58
N GLU A 34 33.22 13.40 -4.40
CA GLU A 34 32.85 12.31 -5.33
C GLU A 34 31.34 12.20 -5.50
N PHE A 35 30.92 12.03 -6.75
CA PHE A 35 29.57 11.60 -7.12
C PHE A 35 29.67 10.24 -7.81
N SER A 36 29.09 9.19 -7.22
CA SER A 36 29.25 7.84 -7.77
C SER A 36 27.92 7.17 -8.04
N LEU A 37 27.89 6.40 -9.12
CA LEU A 37 26.85 5.42 -9.43
C LEU A 37 27.37 4.03 -9.08
N GLY A 38 26.58 3.29 -8.29
CA GLY A 38 26.93 1.97 -7.79
C GLY A 38 27.75 1.99 -6.52
N MET A 39 28.08 0.82 -6.01
CA MET A 39 28.86 0.57 -4.80
C MET A 39 30.06 -0.34 -5.09
N GLY A 40 30.98 -0.42 -4.11
CA GLY A 40 32.16 -1.28 -4.19
C GLY A 40 33.33 -0.66 -4.96
N PRO A 41 34.21 -1.49 -5.56
CA PRO A 41 35.41 -1.03 -6.27
C PRO A 41 35.04 -0.15 -7.49
N ARG A 42 35.86 0.89 -7.71
CA ARG A 42 35.71 1.81 -8.84
C ARG A 42 36.13 1.14 -10.14
N LEU A 43 35.25 1.11 -11.12
CA LEU A 43 35.54 0.61 -12.48
C LEU A 43 36.18 1.69 -13.35
N CYS A 44 35.60 2.89 -13.35
CA CYS A 44 36.13 4.05 -14.07
C CYS A 44 35.74 5.33 -13.36
N SER A 45 36.52 6.39 -13.59
CA SER A 45 36.19 7.73 -13.08
C SER A 45 36.87 8.82 -13.90
N PHE A 46 36.29 10.01 -13.82
CA PHE A 46 36.89 11.24 -14.34
C PHE A 46 36.62 12.40 -13.37
N VAL A 47 37.45 13.44 -13.46
CA VAL A 47 37.31 14.63 -12.63
C VAL A 47 36.88 15.80 -13.50
N LYS A 48 35.81 16.50 -13.07
CA LYS A 48 35.31 17.71 -13.73
C LYS A 48 34.76 18.68 -12.68
N GLY A 49 35.18 19.94 -12.77
CA GLY A 49 34.70 20.99 -11.84
C GLY A 49 34.98 20.71 -10.37
N GLY A 50 36.12 20.05 -10.06
CA GLY A 50 36.50 19.70 -8.70
C GLY A 50 35.79 18.48 -8.11
N THR A 51 34.87 17.86 -8.84
CA THR A 51 34.16 16.64 -8.42
C THR A 51 34.66 15.45 -9.24
N ARG A 52 34.90 14.32 -8.56
CA ARG A 52 35.15 13.03 -9.19
C ARG A 52 33.81 12.34 -9.48
N TYR A 53 33.59 11.99 -10.73
CA TYR A 53 32.45 11.19 -11.17
C TYR A 53 32.93 9.75 -11.34
N SER A 54 32.31 8.80 -10.61
CA SER A 54 32.76 7.40 -10.60
C SER A 54 31.61 6.45 -10.93
N LEU A 55 31.96 5.40 -11.71
CA LEU A 55 31.15 4.21 -11.87
C LEU A 55 31.77 3.08 -11.06
N LYS A 56 31.01 2.45 -10.18
CA LYS A 56 31.44 1.36 -9.30
C LYS A 56 30.86 0.01 -9.74
N LEU A 57 31.43 -1.07 -9.27
CA LEU A 57 31.20 -2.44 -9.79
C LEU A 57 29.77 -2.92 -9.59
N LEU A 58 29.19 -2.66 -8.42
CA LEU A 58 27.87 -3.13 -8.09
C LEU A 58 26.82 -2.12 -8.59
N PRO A 59 25.88 -2.53 -9.47
CA PRO A 59 24.95 -1.62 -10.14
C PRO A 59 23.78 -1.13 -9.26
N PHE A 60 23.92 -1.24 -7.96
CA PHE A 60 22.97 -0.73 -6.98
C PHE A 60 23.68 0.20 -6.00
N GLY A 61 22.94 1.19 -5.50
CA GLY A 61 23.51 2.23 -4.67
C GLY A 61 24.11 3.39 -5.46
N GLY A 62 24.61 4.35 -4.74
CA GLY A 62 25.29 5.54 -5.21
C GLY A 62 25.82 6.31 -4.00
N SER A 63 26.56 7.37 -4.24
CA SER A 63 26.95 8.27 -3.18
C SER A 63 27.25 9.67 -3.71
N CYS A 64 26.89 10.66 -2.93
CA CYS A 64 27.28 12.05 -3.12
C CYS A 64 28.13 12.44 -1.89
N MET A 65 29.46 12.27 -1.99
CA MET A 65 30.38 12.57 -0.88
C MET A 65 30.62 14.08 -0.81
N MET A 66 30.05 14.70 0.19
CA MET A 66 30.21 16.13 0.48
C MET A 66 31.35 16.33 1.49
N ARG A 67 32.16 17.36 1.27
CA ARG A 67 33.24 17.68 2.18
C ARG A 67 32.70 18.04 3.55
N GLY A 68 33.28 17.45 4.62
CA GLY A 68 32.92 17.76 6.00
C GLY A 68 31.53 17.24 6.44
N GLU A 69 30.93 16.31 5.70
CA GLU A 69 29.62 15.74 6.07
C GLU A 69 29.73 14.85 7.31
N ASP A 70 30.78 14.02 7.38
CA ASP A 70 31.03 13.07 8.47
C ASP A 70 32.04 13.57 9.50
N MET A 71 32.50 14.81 9.41
CA MET A 71 33.53 15.38 10.27
C MET A 71 33.11 16.78 10.74
N ASP A 72 33.60 17.20 11.93
CA ASP A 72 33.48 18.57 12.40
C ASP A 72 34.42 19.52 11.62
N ASP A 73 34.24 19.60 10.31
CA ASP A 73 35.01 20.45 9.43
C ASP A 73 34.16 21.68 9.07
N GLU A 74 34.60 22.85 9.55
CA GLU A 74 33.96 24.16 9.28
C GLU A 74 34.71 24.96 8.19
N GLU A 75 35.65 24.32 7.48
CA GLU A 75 36.34 24.99 6.37
C GLU A 75 35.36 25.46 5.29
N LYS A 76 35.67 26.58 4.67
CA LYS A 76 34.82 27.14 3.62
C LYS A 76 34.58 26.12 2.49
N GLY A 77 33.31 25.84 2.25
CA GLY A 77 32.90 24.84 1.27
C GLY A 77 32.61 23.46 1.86
N SER A 78 32.79 23.25 3.18
CA SER A 78 32.30 22.05 3.85
C SER A 78 30.79 22.09 4.04
N PHE A 79 30.17 20.95 4.26
CA PHE A 79 28.74 20.82 4.54
C PHE A 79 28.37 21.62 5.81
N ASN A 80 29.23 21.54 6.86
CA ASN A 80 28.98 22.19 8.13
C ASN A 80 29.16 23.72 8.06
N SER A 81 29.97 24.23 7.12
CA SER A 81 30.11 25.70 6.90
C SER A 81 28.92 26.33 6.17
N ALA A 82 28.04 25.51 5.56
CA ALA A 82 26.87 26.00 4.86
C ALA A 82 25.78 26.48 5.85
N SER A 83 24.95 27.43 5.40
CA SER A 83 23.83 27.90 6.21
C SER A 83 22.88 26.75 6.59
N VAL A 84 22.18 26.88 7.72
CA VAL A 84 21.19 25.87 8.17
C VAL A 84 20.18 25.54 7.07
N TRP A 85 19.63 26.55 6.39
CA TRP A 85 18.70 26.37 5.27
C TRP A 85 19.36 25.67 4.06
N GLY A 86 20.64 25.97 3.82
CA GLY A 86 21.44 25.29 2.81
C GLY A 86 21.54 23.79 3.12
N ARG A 87 21.91 23.42 4.33
CA ARG A 87 22.00 22.02 4.78
C ARG A 87 20.64 21.31 4.71
N ILE A 88 19.58 21.93 5.23
CA ILE A 88 18.20 21.38 5.13
C ILE A 88 17.82 21.15 3.67
N SER A 89 18.12 22.12 2.77
CA SER A 89 17.79 21.97 1.34
C SER A 89 18.52 20.80 0.71
N VAL A 90 19.78 20.59 1.07
CA VAL A 90 20.57 19.44 0.56
C VAL A 90 20.00 18.12 1.07
N VAL A 91 19.74 18.00 2.37
CA VAL A 91 19.18 16.76 2.95
C VAL A 91 17.80 16.45 2.37
N ALA A 92 16.94 17.46 2.21
CA ALA A 92 15.60 17.27 1.62
C ALA A 92 15.62 16.99 0.11
N ALA A 93 16.70 17.35 -0.59
CA ALA A 93 16.77 17.20 -2.05
C ALA A 93 16.64 15.77 -2.54
N GLY A 94 17.26 14.81 -1.85
CA GLY A 94 17.17 13.39 -2.23
C GLY A 94 15.72 12.90 -2.32
N PRO A 95 14.93 12.94 -1.22
CA PRO A 95 13.52 12.58 -1.25
C PRO A 95 12.68 13.40 -2.25
N ILE A 96 12.93 14.71 -2.38
CA ILE A 96 12.22 15.57 -3.33
C ILE A 96 12.47 15.13 -4.77
N PHE A 97 13.71 14.81 -5.13
CA PHE A 97 14.03 14.32 -6.47
C PHE A 97 13.39 12.97 -6.75
N ASN A 98 13.27 12.09 -5.77
CA ASN A 98 12.51 10.85 -5.91
C ASN A 98 11.02 11.11 -6.17
N LEU A 99 10.41 12.08 -5.49
CA LEU A 99 9.02 12.48 -5.76
C LEU A 99 8.85 13.06 -7.17
N ILE A 100 9.78 13.90 -7.62
CA ILE A 100 9.78 14.43 -8.99
C ILE A 100 9.85 13.28 -10.00
N MET A 101 10.74 12.33 -9.78
CA MET A 101 10.88 11.17 -10.65
C MET A 101 9.63 10.28 -10.63
N ALA A 102 9.04 10.05 -9.45
CA ALA A 102 7.78 9.31 -9.32
C ALA A 102 6.66 9.96 -10.14
N PHE A 103 6.61 11.30 -10.18
CA PHE A 103 5.67 12.02 -11.04
C PHE A 103 5.90 11.75 -12.53
N PHE A 104 7.15 11.78 -12.99
CA PHE A 104 7.46 11.46 -14.40
C PHE A 104 7.11 10.00 -14.74
N PHE A 105 7.37 9.06 -13.85
CA PHE A 105 6.92 7.68 -14.06
C PHE A 105 5.40 7.56 -14.07
N ALA A 106 4.71 8.27 -13.19
CA ALA A 106 3.24 8.30 -13.19
C ALA A 106 2.70 8.85 -14.52
N LEU A 107 3.31 9.92 -15.09
CA LEU A 107 2.93 10.42 -16.41
C LEU A 107 3.04 9.35 -17.50
N ILE A 108 4.13 8.57 -17.49
CA ILE A 108 4.32 7.47 -18.45
C ILE A 108 3.27 6.38 -18.23
N VAL A 109 3.10 5.93 -16.99
CA VAL A 109 2.16 4.86 -16.64
C VAL A 109 0.73 5.26 -16.99
N ILE A 110 0.28 6.42 -16.53
CA ILE A 110 -1.10 6.91 -16.81
C ILE A 110 -1.27 7.17 -18.32
N GLY A 111 -0.27 7.70 -19.00
CA GLY A 111 -0.32 7.89 -20.46
C GLY A 111 -0.43 6.58 -21.24
N VAL A 112 0.27 5.53 -20.77
CA VAL A 112 0.29 4.22 -21.45
C VAL A 112 -0.90 3.35 -21.11
N ILE A 113 -1.28 3.23 -19.82
CA ILE A 113 -2.33 2.30 -19.39
C ILE A 113 -3.59 2.97 -18.86
N GLY A 114 -3.56 4.29 -18.56
CA GLY A 114 -4.71 5.04 -18.03
C GLY A 114 -4.77 5.04 -16.50
N TYR A 115 -5.89 5.54 -15.98
CA TYR A 115 -6.22 5.62 -14.55
C TYR A 115 -7.41 4.71 -14.21
N ASP A 116 -7.64 4.42 -12.95
CA ASP A 116 -8.73 3.60 -12.43
C ASP A 116 -9.87 4.50 -11.91
N PRO A 117 -10.93 4.73 -12.70
CA PRO A 117 -12.10 5.48 -12.20
C PRO A 117 -12.82 4.66 -11.11
N ALA A 118 -13.37 5.36 -10.11
CA ALA A 118 -14.22 4.74 -9.09
C ALA A 118 -15.63 4.48 -9.65
N ALA A 119 -15.71 3.76 -10.77
CA ALA A 119 -16.97 3.48 -11.44
C ALA A 119 -17.64 2.23 -10.86
N VAL A 120 -18.94 2.32 -10.62
CA VAL A 120 -19.77 1.16 -10.24
C VAL A 120 -19.84 0.21 -11.43
N ILE A 121 -19.52 -1.07 -11.19
CA ILE A 121 -19.52 -2.13 -12.23
C ILE A 121 -20.52 -3.25 -11.98
N GLY A 122 -21.26 -3.19 -10.90
CA GLY A 122 -22.26 -4.16 -10.53
C GLY A 122 -22.71 -4.00 -9.08
N PHE A 123 -23.65 -4.84 -8.69
CA PHE A 123 -24.25 -4.81 -7.35
C PHE A 123 -24.26 -6.22 -6.75
N GLN A 124 -24.27 -6.27 -5.44
CA GLN A 124 -24.60 -7.49 -4.69
C GLN A 124 -26.10 -7.79 -4.82
N GLU A 125 -26.50 -9.02 -4.55
CA GLU A 125 -27.90 -9.40 -4.46
C GLU A 125 -28.60 -8.54 -3.39
N ASP A 126 -29.81 -8.08 -3.67
CA ASP A 126 -30.60 -7.20 -2.80
C ASP A 126 -29.87 -5.93 -2.33
N SER A 127 -29.00 -5.37 -3.17
CA SER A 127 -28.20 -4.19 -2.85
C SER A 127 -29.01 -2.97 -2.42
N PRO A 128 -28.82 -2.45 -1.18
CA PRO A 128 -29.44 -1.21 -0.75
C PRO A 128 -28.99 0.01 -1.59
N ALA A 129 -27.77 0.02 -2.09
CA ALA A 129 -27.23 1.08 -2.95
C ALA A 129 -27.96 1.12 -4.29
N ALA A 130 -28.23 -0.04 -4.89
CA ALA A 130 -29.04 -0.16 -6.12
C ALA A 130 -30.49 0.29 -5.88
N ALA A 131 -31.09 -0.15 -4.77
CA ALA A 131 -32.43 0.26 -4.38
C ALA A 131 -32.56 1.78 -4.15
N ALA A 132 -31.49 2.43 -3.66
CA ALA A 132 -31.41 3.88 -3.49
C ALA A 132 -31.20 4.64 -4.82
N GLY A 133 -30.99 3.94 -5.95
CA GLY A 133 -30.92 4.54 -7.28
C GLY A 133 -29.50 4.69 -7.86
N LEU A 134 -28.46 4.11 -7.22
CA LEU A 134 -27.14 3.98 -7.81
C LEU A 134 -27.22 3.02 -9.01
N GLN A 135 -26.43 3.27 -10.07
CA GLN A 135 -26.46 2.49 -11.31
C GLN A 135 -25.04 2.12 -11.76
N GLU A 136 -24.93 1.06 -12.54
CA GLU A 136 -23.70 0.74 -13.23
C GLU A 136 -23.24 1.90 -14.13
N GLY A 137 -21.94 2.19 -14.11
CA GLY A 137 -21.36 3.32 -14.82
C GLY A 137 -21.30 4.63 -14.01
N ASP A 138 -21.99 4.73 -12.88
CA ASP A 138 -21.86 5.87 -11.98
C ASP A 138 -20.42 5.96 -11.46
N VAL A 139 -19.83 7.14 -11.48
CA VAL A 139 -18.48 7.37 -10.98
C VAL A 139 -18.56 8.03 -9.61
N ILE A 140 -18.18 7.30 -8.56
CA ILE A 140 -18.19 7.80 -7.19
C ILE A 140 -17.16 8.92 -7.05
N THR A 141 -17.55 10.03 -6.43
CA THR A 141 -16.68 11.19 -6.20
C THR A 141 -16.49 11.53 -4.73
N ARG A 142 -17.44 11.12 -3.88
CA ARG A 142 -17.33 11.20 -2.42
C ARG A 142 -18.13 10.07 -1.76
N ILE A 143 -17.66 9.68 -0.57
CA ILE A 143 -18.35 8.77 0.35
C ILE A 143 -18.24 9.35 1.76
N ASN A 144 -19.37 9.58 2.42
CA ASN A 144 -19.43 10.20 3.76
C ASN A 144 -18.56 11.46 3.87
N GLY A 145 -18.55 12.30 2.82
CA GLY A 145 -17.73 13.50 2.74
C GLY A 145 -16.25 13.28 2.34
N ALA A 146 -15.72 12.06 2.46
CA ALA A 146 -14.38 11.73 2.01
C ALA A 146 -14.31 11.77 0.48
N ARG A 147 -13.28 12.41 -0.06
CA ARG A 147 -13.09 12.55 -1.51
C ARG A 147 -12.53 11.26 -2.11
N ILE A 148 -13.12 10.83 -3.20
CA ILE A 148 -12.74 9.69 -4.02
C ILE A 148 -12.29 10.23 -5.38
N ASP A 149 -11.03 10.10 -5.70
CA ASP A 149 -10.44 10.55 -6.96
C ASP A 149 -10.22 9.39 -7.95
N ILE A 150 -9.98 8.17 -7.43
CA ILE A 150 -9.73 6.92 -8.18
C ILE A 150 -10.37 5.73 -7.47
N GLY A 151 -10.50 4.59 -8.17
CA GLY A 151 -11.15 3.38 -7.63
C GLY A 151 -10.49 2.84 -6.38
N ARG A 152 -9.16 2.90 -6.33
CA ARG A 152 -8.38 2.49 -5.14
C ARG A 152 -8.61 3.36 -3.90
N ASP A 153 -9.13 4.59 -4.03
CA ASP A 153 -9.53 5.39 -2.87
C ASP A 153 -10.73 4.76 -2.14
N LEU A 154 -11.63 4.06 -2.86
CA LEU A 154 -12.71 3.30 -2.23
C LEU A 154 -12.14 2.13 -1.42
N TYR A 155 -11.20 1.37 -1.98
CA TYR A 155 -10.52 0.31 -1.27
C TYR A 155 -9.81 0.82 0.01
N ASN A 156 -9.11 1.95 -0.07
CA ASN A 156 -8.49 2.57 1.11
C ASN A 156 -9.54 3.02 2.12
N TYR A 157 -10.69 3.54 1.64
CA TYR A 157 -11.78 3.95 2.52
C TYR A 157 -12.32 2.74 3.30
N GLU A 158 -12.63 1.63 2.63
CA GLU A 158 -13.09 0.40 3.27
C GLU A 158 -12.05 -0.17 4.25
N THR A 159 -10.77 -0.11 3.90
CA THR A 159 -9.68 -0.70 4.71
C THR A 159 -9.35 0.12 5.96
N PHE A 160 -9.21 1.44 5.82
CA PHE A 160 -8.68 2.30 6.90
C PHE A 160 -9.76 3.08 7.65
N GLU A 161 -10.81 3.55 6.97
CA GLU A 161 -11.88 4.31 7.63
C GLU A 161 -12.96 3.39 8.18
N LYS A 162 -13.08 2.19 7.63
CA LYS A 162 -14.13 1.18 7.88
C LYS A 162 -15.55 1.75 7.68
N ILE A 163 -16.37 1.01 6.97
CA ILE A 163 -17.77 1.39 6.81
C ILE A 163 -18.49 1.07 8.12
N LYS A 164 -19.12 2.08 8.69
CA LYS A 164 -19.91 1.92 9.90
C LYS A 164 -21.32 1.49 9.55
N ASN A 165 -22.00 0.84 10.50
CA ASN A 165 -23.43 0.53 10.39
C ASN A 165 -24.27 1.81 10.65
N GLU A 166 -24.08 2.79 9.77
CA GLU A 166 -24.71 4.11 9.76
C GLU A 166 -25.06 4.47 8.30
N PRO A 167 -26.03 5.37 8.03
CA PRO A 167 -26.35 5.77 6.67
C PRO A 167 -25.12 6.23 5.88
N VAL A 168 -24.95 5.66 4.70
CA VAL A 168 -23.83 5.99 3.78
C VAL A 168 -24.31 7.05 2.80
N SER A 169 -23.64 8.20 2.79
CA SER A 169 -23.87 9.26 1.82
C SER A 169 -22.87 9.15 0.66
N ILE A 170 -23.35 9.10 -0.56
CA ILE A 170 -22.54 9.01 -1.78
C ILE A 170 -22.82 10.21 -2.69
N GLU A 171 -21.75 10.88 -3.15
CA GLU A 171 -21.81 11.74 -4.32
C GLU A 171 -21.20 11.02 -5.52
N TYR A 172 -21.87 11.06 -6.65
CA TYR A 172 -21.43 10.39 -7.87
C TYR A 172 -21.71 11.24 -9.11
N LYS A 173 -21.05 10.92 -10.21
CA LYS A 173 -21.27 11.50 -11.52
C LYS A 173 -21.97 10.51 -12.44
N ARG A 174 -23.08 10.94 -13.05
CA ARG A 174 -23.80 10.27 -14.12
C ARG A 174 -24.02 11.27 -15.24
N ASP A 175 -23.63 10.94 -16.47
CA ASP A 175 -23.76 11.81 -17.66
C ASP A 175 -23.15 13.21 -17.45
N GLY A 176 -22.01 13.27 -16.75
CA GLY A 176 -21.30 14.51 -16.45
C GLY A 176 -21.91 15.38 -15.35
N LYS A 177 -23.08 15.02 -14.81
CA LYS A 177 -23.75 15.74 -13.71
C LYS A 177 -23.44 15.08 -12.37
N VAL A 178 -23.34 15.90 -11.32
CA VAL A 178 -23.17 15.42 -9.95
C VAL A 178 -24.53 15.13 -9.33
N HIS A 179 -24.67 13.97 -8.74
CA HIS A 179 -25.82 13.51 -7.98
C HIS A 179 -25.38 13.09 -6.59
N SER A 180 -26.34 13.01 -5.67
CA SER A 180 -26.10 12.48 -4.32
C SER A 180 -27.27 11.58 -3.92
N LEU A 181 -26.95 10.57 -3.11
CA LEU A 181 -27.94 9.71 -2.46
C LEU A 181 -27.41 9.30 -1.07
N THR A 182 -28.31 8.82 -0.25
CA THR A 182 -28.00 8.25 1.06
C THR A 182 -28.81 6.97 1.22
N TYR A 183 -28.18 5.93 1.77
CA TYR A 183 -28.82 4.63 2.02
C TYR A 183 -28.24 3.97 3.26
N GLU A 184 -29.01 3.06 3.86
CA GLU A 184 -28.51 2.17 4.91
C GLU A 184 -27.68 1.05 4.28
N PRO A 185 -26.41 0.87 4.66
CA PRO A 185 -25.57 -0.16 4.06
C PRO A 185 -26.06 -1.56 4.44
N ALA A 186 -25.79 -2.53 3.57
CA ALA A 186 -25.99 -3.92 3.93
C ALA A 186 -25.03 -4.30 5.08
N HIS A 187 -25.54 -5.03 6.04
CA HIS A 187 -24.71 -5.56 7.13
C HIS A 187 -25.09 -6.98 7.44
N GLU A 188 -24.09 -7.76 7.75
CA GLU A 188 -24.24 -9.13 8.20
C GLU A 188 -23.48 -9.31 9.52
N THR A 189 -24.18 -9.75 10.53
CA THR A 189 -23.57 -10.05 11.82
C THR A 189 -23.33 -11.53 11.93
N LYS A 190 -22.07 -11.92 12.11
CA LYS A 190 -21.62 -13.31 12.28
C LYS A 190 -20.69 -13.42 13.47
N TYR A 191 -20.67 -14.58 14.10
CA TYR A 191 -19.62 -14.91 15.04
C TYR A 191 -18.33 -15.22 14.31
N MET A 192 -17.21 -14.63 14.71
CA MET A 192 -15.91 -14.78 14.04
C MET A 192 -14.80 -15.08 15.05
N LEU A 193 -13.84 -15.89 14.61
CA LEU A 193 -12.60 -16.17 15.33
C LEU A 193 -11.47 -15.24 14.87
N GLY A 194 -11.50 -14.77 13.62
CA GLY A 194 -10.56 -13.78 13.10
C GLY A 194 -9.30 -14.36 12.47
N PHE A 195 -9.43 -15.36 11.61
CA PHE A 195 -8.33 -15.91 10.85
C PHE A 195 -8.74 -16.20 9.40
N HIS A 196 -7.74 -16.24 8.54
CA HIS A 196 -7.90 -16.58 7.13
C HIS A 196 -7.12 -17.84 6.81
N TYR A 197 -7.66 -18.67 5.95
CA TYR A 197 -7.06 -19.88 5.41
C TYR A 197 -7.58 -20.11 3.99
N LEU A 198 -6.93 -20.99 3.24
CA LEU A 198 -7.42 -21.40 1.93
C LEU A 198 -8.27 -22.66 2.10
N ALA A 199 -9.49 -22.63 1.56
CA ALA A 199 -10.40 -23.79 1.55
C ALA A 199 -10.07 -24.68 0.33
N ASP A 200 -8.91 -25.34 0.40
CA ASP A 200 -8.38 -26.22 -0.64
C ASP A 200 -7.92 -27.55 -0.04
N ASP A 201 -7.31 -28.41 -0.84
CA ASP A 201 -6.82 -29.74 -0.49
C ASP A 201 -5.48 -29.72 0.29
N GLN A 202 -4.95 -28.55 0.60
CA GLN A 202 -3.73 -28.38 1.39
C GLN A 202 -4.05 -28.32 2.88
N PRO A 203 -3.05 -28.51 3.77
CA PRO A 203 -3.24 -28.36 5.22
C PRO A 203 -3.92 -27.03 5.58
N ALA A 204 -4.82 -27.08 6.57
CA ALA A 204 -5.58 -25.91 7.02
C ALA A 204 -4.68 -24.84 7.69
N GLN A 205 -3.77 -24.26 6.90
CA GLN A 205 -2.80 -23.27 7.37
C GLN A 205 -3.41 -21.89 7.52
N VAL A 206 -3.22 -21.27 8.67
CA VAL A 206 -3.56 -19.88 8.92
C VAL A 206 -2.68 -18.98 8.06
N THR A 207 -3.28 -18.26 7.12
CA THR A 207 -2.56 -17.37 6.19
C THR A 207 -2.49 -15.93 6.71
N ALA A 208 -3.50 -15.48 7.44
CA ALA A 208 -3.55 -14.16 8.07
C ALA A 208 -4.44 -14.18 9.32
N ILE A 209 -4.26 -13.20 10.20
CA ILE A 209 -5.03 -13.03 11.43
C ILE A 209 -5.51 -11.58 11.52
N ASP A 210 -6.77 -11.41 11.88
CA ASP A 210 -7.32 -10.11 12.22
C ASP A 210 -6.92 -9.76 13.67
N LEU A 211 -6.19 -8.65 13.82
CA LEU A 211 -5.63 -8.22 15.10
C LEU A 211 -6.69 -7.79 16.12
N GLU A 212 -7.91 -7.48 15.70
CA GLU A 212 -9.01 -7.06 16.55
C GLU A 212 -9.83 -8.25 17.06
N LEU A 213 -9.71 -9.42 16.42
CA LEU A 213 -10.52 -10.60 16.69
C LEU A 213 -9.83 -11.62 17.62
N PRO A 214 -10.57 -12.60 18.14
CA PRO A 214 -10.10 -13.47 19.22
C PRO A 214 -8.82 -14.26 18.95
N PHE A 215 -8.56 -14.72 17.72
CA PHE A 215 -7.38 -15.53 17.41
C PHE A 215 -6.06 -14.81 17.72
N HIS A 216 -6.00 -13.52 17.45
CA HIS A 216 -4.81 -12.74 17.82
C HIS A 216 -4.54 -12.78 19.33
N ARG A 217 -5.58 -12.60 20.15
CA ARG A 217 -5.48 -12.62 21.61
C ARG A 217 -5.19 -14.02 22.15
N ALA A 218 -5.64 -15.06 21.46
CA ALA A 218 -5.36 -16.46 21.78
C ALA A 218 -3.94 -16.89 21.44
N GLY A 219 -3.15 -16.03 20.76
CA GLY A 219 -1.77 -16.28 20.40
C GLY A 219 -1.59 -17.22 19.20
N ILE A 220 -2.63 -17.41 18.38
CA ILE A 220 -2.52 -18.05 17.07
C ILE A 220 -1.76 -17.11 16.13
N LEU A 221 -0.94 -17.65 15.24
CA LEU A 221 -0.11 -16.89 14.31
C LEU A 221 -0.31 -17.38 12.87
N ALA A 222 -0.03 -16.53 11.91
CA ALA A 222 0.10 -16.96 10.53
C ALA A 222 1.20 -18.02 10.42
N GLY A 223 0.92 -19.09 9.68
CA GLY A 223 1.77 -20.27 9.58
C GLY A 223 1.34 -21.46 10.46
N ASP A 224 0.50 -21.24 11.48
CA ASP A 224 -0.08 -22.35 12.26
C ASP A 224 -0.99 -23.21 11.37
N ILE A 225 -1.01 -24.52 11.60
CA ILE A 225 -1.86 -25.45 10.88
C ILE A 225 -2.92 -25.98 11.87
N ILE A 226 -4.18 -25.72 11.60
CA ILE A 226 -5.29 -26.25 12.40
C ILE A 226 -5.46 -27.71 12.10
N THR A 227 -5.44 -28.55 13.12
CA THR A 227 -5.53 -30.01 13.01
C THR A 227 -6.77 -30.61 13.66
N GLU A 228 -7.43 -29.86 14.56
CA GLU A 228 -8.66 -30.34 15.23
C GLU A 228 -9.53 -29.15 15.65
N VAL A 229 -10.85 -29.30 15.55
CA VAL A 229 -11.86 -28.35 16.00
C VAL A 229 -12.89 -29.10 16.84
N ASN A 230 -13.05 -28.74 18.12
CA ASN A 230 -13.99 -29.36 19.06
C ASN A 230 -13.92 -30.91 19.08
N GLY A 231 -12.71 -31.49 19.04
CA GLY A 231 -12.50 -32.93 19.03
C GLY A 231 -12.65 -33.59 17.65
N THR A 232 -12.97 -32.84 16.61
CA THR A 232 -13.05 -33.33 15.23
C THR A 232 -11.75 -33.00 14.49
N SER A 233 -11.04 -34.04 14.01
CA SER A 233 -9.80 -33.84 13.23
C SER A 233 -10.11 -33.25 11.86
N VAL A 234 -9.28 -32.31 11.44
CA VAL A 234 -9.30 -31.68 10.11
C VAL A 234 -7.89 -31.74 9.51
N SER A 235 -7.78 -32.20 8.29
CA SER A 235 -6.48 -32.39 7.62
C SER A 235 -6.23 -31.35 6.54
N THR A 236 -7.29 -30.76 5.98
CA THR A 236 -7.22 -29.81 4.87
C THR A 236 -8.06 -28.57 5.15
N GLY A 237 -7.78 -27.50 4.41
CA GLY A 237 -8.61 -26.30 4.47
C GLY A 237 -10.04 -26.53 4.00
N GLU A 238 -10.26 -27.45 3.06
CA GLU A 238 -11.61 -27.85 2.62
C GLU A 238 -12.38 -28.54 3.73
N GLU A 239 -11.75 -29.47 4.47
CA GLU A 239 -12.38 -30.13 5.63
C GLU A 239 -12.70 -29.14 6.77
N LEU A 240 -11.81 -28.15 7.00
CA LEU A 240 -12.06 -27.09 7.98
C LEU A 240 -13.24 -26.21 7.56
N ALA A 241 -13.35 -25.87 6.27
CA ALA A 241 -14.48 -25.11 5.73
C ALA A 241 -15.80 -25.91 5.84
N ALA A 242 -15.77 -27.19 5.51
CA ALA A 242 -16.93 -28.08 5.64
C ALA A 242 -17.38 -28.19 7.11
N TYR A 243 -16.43 -28.31 8.05
CA TYR A 243 -16.74 -28.36 9.46
C TYR A 243 -17.51 -27.10 9.92
N PHE A 244 -17.03 -25.89 9.59
CA PHE A 244 -17.69 -24.65 9.98
C PHE A 244 -18.99 -24.38 9.20
N ALA A 245 -19.16 -24.97 8.02
CA ALA A 245 -20.43 -24.93 7.30
C ALA A 245 -21.51 -25.78 7.98
N GLU A 246 -21.14 -26.95 8.54
CA GLU A 246 -22.04 -27.83 9.30
C GLU A 246 -22.24 -27.36 10.74
N HIS A 247 -21.25 -26.68 11.32
CA HIS A 247 -21.24 -26.21 12.70
C HIS A 247 -20.95 -24.70 12.71
N PRO A 248 -21.92 -23.86 12.36
CA PRO A 248 -21.76 -22.40 12.39
C PRO A 248 -21.28 -21.93 13.76
N LEU A 249 -20.39 -20.94 13.76
CA LEU A 249 -19.92 -20.34 15.00
C LEU A 249 -21.07 -19.62 15.72
N GLU A 250 -21.14 -19.83 17.01
CA GLU A 250 -22.04 -19.16 17.96
C GLU A 250 -21.20 -18.53 19.07
N GLY A 251 -21.82 -17.98 20.11
CA GLY A 251 -21.07 -17.34 21.20
C GLY A 251 -20.37 -18.32 22.18
N GLU A 252 -20.37 -19.62 21.87
CA GLU A 252 -19.74 -20.66 22.70
C GLU A 252 -18.26 -20.81 22.36
N SER A 253 -17.42 -21.18 23.35
CA SER A 253 -15.99 -21.42 23.14
C SER A 253 -15.75 -22.60 22.21
N VAL A 254 -14.82 -22.44 21.29
CA VAL A 254 -14.34 -23.45 20.36
C VAL A 254 -12.97 -23.92 20.81
N SER A 255 -12.83 -25.24 21.02
CA SER A 255 -11.55 -25.87 21.28
C SER A 255 -10.83 -26.13 19.95
N LEU A 256 -9.59 -25.69 19.86
CA LEU A 256 -8.76 -25.85 18.65
C LEU A 256 -7.44 -26.52 19.00
N VAL A 257 -7.03 -27.47 18.16
CA VAL A 257 -5.68 -27.99 18.18
C VAL A 257 -4.98 -27.53 16.90
N TYR A 258 -3.74 -27.10 17.05
CA TYR A 258 -2.93 -26.61 15.92
C TYR A 258 -1.47 -27.04 16.07
N GLU A 259 -0.80 -27.17 14.94
CA GLU A 259 0.63 -27.46 14.87
C GLU A 259 1.42 -26.19 14.59
N ARG A 260 2.49 -25.94 15.38
CA ARG A 260 3.49 -24.88 15.19
C ARG A 260 4.88 -25.46 15.38
N ASP A 261 5.75 -25.33 14.39
CA ASP A 261 7.13 -25.84 14.42
C ASP A 261 7.21 -27.33 14.75
N GLY A 262 6.28 -28.14 14.20
CA GLY A 262 6.19 -29.58 14.44
C GLY A 262 5.72 -29.96 15.84
N LYS A 263 5.14 -29.04 16.60
CA LYS A 263 4.59 -29.26 17.93
C LYS A 263 3.11 -28.96 17.98
N GLU A 264 2.35 -29.90 18.50
CA GLU A 264 0.93 -29.74 18.76
C GLU A 264 0.68 -28.82 19.95
N LYS A 265 -0.30 -27.97 19.84
CA LYS A 265 -0.77 -27.05 20.87
C LYS A 265 -2.29 -27.00 20.83
N SER A 266 -2.90 -26.70 21.97
CA SER A 266 -4.35 -26.50 22.07
C SER A 266 -4.68 -25.15 22.66
N VAL A 267 -5.83 -24.62 22.28
CA VAL A 267 -6.36 -23.35 22.78
C VAL A 267 -7.88 -23.35 22.72
N GLU A 268 -8.51 -22.72 23.70
CA GLU A 268 -9.93 -22.41 23.67
C GLU A 268 -10.12 -20.94 23.26
N VAL A 269 -10.99 -20.72 22.28
CA VAL A 269 -11.25 -19.38 21.74
C VAL A 269 -12.75 -19.16 21.65
N THR A 270 -13.24 -18.11 22.28
CA THR A 270 -14.66 -17.73 22.20
C THR A 270 -14.84 -16.78 21.01
N PRO A 271 -15.65 -17.16 20.02
CA PRO A 271 -15.98 -16.27 18.90
C PRO A 271 -16.69 -15.02 19.41
N VAL A 272 -16.52 -13.92 18.70
CA VAL A 272 -17.24 -12.68 19.00
C VAL A 272 -18.15 -12.30 17.84
N GLU A 273 -19.26 -11.65 18.16
CA GLU A 273 -20.09 -11.03 17.13
C GLU A 273 -19.27 -9.96 16.40
N HIS A 274 -19.22 -10.09 15.08
CA HIS A 274 -18.63 -9.11 14.20
C HIS A 274 -19.65 -8.73 13.12
N THR A 275 -19.95 -7.45 13.04
CA THR A 275 -20.84 -6.92 11.99
C THR A 275 -19.99 -6.50 10.82
N ASN A 276 -20.08 -7.23 9.72
CA ASN A 276 -19.51 -6.85 8.46
C ASN A 276 -20.49 -5.89 7.74
N VAL A 277 -20.02 -4.70 7.42
CA VAL A 277 -20.83 -3.68 6.74
C VAL A 277 -20.25 -3.49 5.35
N GLU A 278 -21.09 -3.59 4.32
CA GLU A 278 -20.67 -3.59 2.94
C GLU A 278 -21.35 -2.44 2.16
N LEU A 279 -20.64 -1.88 1.19
CA LEU A 279 -21.18 -0.81 0.33
C LEU A 279 -22.33 -1.30 -0.55
N GLY A 280 -22.43 -2.61 -0.80
CA GLY A 280 -23.50 -3.20 -1.61
C GLY A 280 -23.28 -3.07 -3.12
N PHE A 281 -22.15 -2.53 -3.58
CA PHE A 281 -21.79 -2.44 -4.99
C PHE A 281 -20.33 -2.79 -5.25
N TYR A 282 -20.07 -3.25 -6.46
CA TYR A 282 -18.71 -3.49 -6.95
C TYR A 282 -18.23 -2.28 -7.74
N TYR A 283 -16.98 -1.91 -7.57
CA TYR A 283 -16.36 -0.78 -8.27
C TYR A 283 -15.15 -1.20 -9.09
N ASN A 284 -14.90 -0.44 -10.15
CA ASN A 284 -13.84 -0.74 -11.09
C ASN A 284 -12.47 -0.33 -10.53
N THR A 285 -11.53 -1.26 -10.53
CA THR A 285 -10.09 -1.03 -10.29
C THR A 285 -9.27 -1.18 -11.59
N GLY A 286 -9.92 -1.52 -12.70
CA GLY A 286 -9.31 -1.56 -14.03
C GLY A 286 -8.99 -0.16 -14.55
N ARG A 287 -8.09 -0.07 -15.53
CA ARG A 287 -7.62 1.22 -16.04
C ARG A 287 -8.29 1.62 -17.33
N VAL A 288 -8.66 2.91 -17.43
CA VAL A 288 -9.22 3.52 -18.63
C VAL A 288 -8.34 4.67 -19.11
N LYS A 289 -8.26 4.85 -20.43
CA LYS A 289 -7.48 5.94 -21.04
C LYS A 289 -8.09 7.30 -20.72
N THR A 290 -7.25 8.32 -20.71
CA THR A 290 -7.65 9.71 -20.55
C THR A 290 -6.91 10.61 -21.54
N ASP A 291 -7.34 11.85 -21.68
CA ASP A 291 -6.68 12.88 -22.48
C ASP A 291 -5.40 13.42 -21.81
N LEU A 292 -4.64 14.26 -22.52
CA LEU A 292 -3.37 14.79 -21.98
C LEU A 292 -3.55 15.59 -20.67
N PRO A 293 -4.53 16.49 -20.51
CA PRO A 293 -4.82 17.11 -19.23
C PRO A 293 -5.14 16.09 -18.14
N GLY A 294 -5.88 15.04 -18.47
CA GLY A 294 -6.20 13.93 -17.56
C GLY A 294 -4.95 13.16 -17.15
N VAL A 295 -4.00 12.90 -18.05
CA VAL A 295 -2.72 12.26 -17.73
C VAL A 295 -2.01 13.04 -16.61
N VAL A 296 -1.86 14.34 -16.75
CA VAL A 296 -1.22 15.19 -15.73
C VAL A 296 -2.01 15.16 -14.41
N LYS A 297 -3.33 15.34 -14.48
CA LYS A 297 -4.22 15.33 -13.31
C LYS A 297 -4.11 14.02 -12.53
N TYR A 298 -4.27 12.88 -13.22
CA TYR A 298 -4.28 11.57 -12.55
C TYR A 298 -2.89 11.13 -12.12
N SER A 299 -1.81 11.63 -12.74
CA SER A 299 -0.45 11.42 -12.23
C SER A 299 -0.22 12.10 -10.87
N LEU A 300 -0.76 13.31 -10.66
CA LEU A 300 -0.72 13.98 -9.37
C LEU A 300 -1.60 13.27 -8.33
N ILE A 301 -2.77 12.75 -8.75
CA ILE A 301 -3.67 11.96 -7.89
C ILE A 301 -2.98 10.65 -7.48
N GLU A 302 -2.32 9.96 -8.41
CA GLU A 302 -1.53 8.75 -8.13
C GLU A 302 -0.47 8.98 -7.05
N MET A 303 0.29 10.06 -7.17
CA MET A 303 1.28 10.43 -6.14
C MET A 303 0.62 10.70 -4.78
N LYS A 304 -0.46 11.50 -4.76
CA LYS A 304 -1.22 11.78 -3.54
C LYS A 304 -1.75 10.49 -2.91
N TYR A 305 -2.28 9.58 -3.71
CA TYR A 305 -2.77 8.28 -3.26
C TYR A 305 -1.67 7.50 -2.53
N TRP A 306 -0.50 7.33 -3.14
CA TRP A 306 0.59 6.56 -2.54
C TRP A 306 1.14 7.20 -1.26
N VAL A 307 1.28 8.53 -1.23
CA VAL A 307 1.68 9.25 -0.01
C VAL A 307 0.65 9.06 1.10
N LYS A 308 -0.64 9.23 0.79
CA LYS A 308 -1.73 9.03 1.77
C LYS A 308 -1.74 7.60 2.30
N THR A 309 -1.70 6.60 1.41
CA THR A 309 -1.74 5.18 1.78
C THR A 309 -0.54 4.79 2.64
N THR A 310 0.67 5.29 2.32
CA THR A 310 1.86 5.05 3.14
C THR A 310 1.70 5.63 4.55
N ILE A 311 1.16 6.85 4.68
CA ILE A 311 0.92 7.46 6.00
C ILE A 311 -0.14 6.69 6.79
N GLN A 312 -1.21 6.22 6.14
CA GLN A 312 -2.28 5.46 6.79
C GLN A 312 -1.86 4.05 7.22
N SER A 313 -0.82 3.47 6.57
CA SER A 313 -0.31 2.13 6.89
C SER A 313 0.77 2.13 8.00
N LEU A 314 1.23 3.29 8.46
CA LEU A 314 2.18 3.47 9.59
C LEU A 314 1.45 3.53 10.93
#